data_dc001a6d95df9086f081f3a300847c56
#
_entry.id   dc001a6d95df9086f081f3a300847c56
#
_cell.length_a   1.000
_cell.length_b   1.000
_cell.length_c   1.000
_cell.angle_alpha   90.00
_cell.angle_beta   90.00
_cell.angle_gamma   90.00
#
_symmetry.space_group_name_H-M   'P 1'
#
loop_
_entity.id
_entity.type
_entity.pdbx_description
1 polymer ?
#
loop_
_entity_poly.entity_id
_entity_poly.type
_entity_poly.pdbx_seq_one_letter_code
_entity_poly.pdbx_strand_id
1 'polypeptide(L)'
;FLIWIFDLKQHDIKTIGTVTGGLPVFNTPVFDLGIIRELVVPALNLAIVSFVSMMLTARSFAAKNGYDIDADKEFRALGIANIASALSQGFAVSGADSRTAVNDATGGKTQLVSIIAAAIIAVIAVFLTAPLEFIPSAALGVVLIIASVHLLDLKAVWQLKRKDKQAFYLASATLLAVLFIGVIPGITLAVLLGL
;
A
#
# COMPACT_ATOMS: atom_id res chain seq x y z
N PHE A 1 -17.60 11.33 -16.22
CA PHE A 1 -18.72 12.19 -16.58
C PHE A 1 -18.66 12.54 -18.07
N LEU A 2 -17.55 13.10 -18.57
CA LEU A 2 -17.38 13.45 -20.00
C LEU A 2 -17.51 12.24 -20.92
N ILE A 3 -16.99 11.08 -20.55
CA ILE A 3 -17.07 9.83 -21.32
C ILE A 3 -18.53 9.39 -21.49
N TRP A 4 -19.35 9.57 -20.47
CA TRP A 4 -20.77 9.24 -20.51
C TRP A 4 -21.58 10.26 -21.37
N ILE A 5 -21.30 11.57 -21.24
CA ILE A 5 -21.98 12.62 -22.00
C ILE A 5 -21.67 12.56 -23.50
N PHE A 6 -20.40 12.31 -23.85
CA PHE A 6 -19.94 12.34 -25.25
C PHE A 6 -19.86 10.94 -25.87
N ASP A 7 -20.34 9.91 -25.16
CA ASP A 7 -20.33 8.50 -25.60
C ASP A 7 -18.95 8.05 -26.17
N LEU A 8 -17.89 8.46 -25.50
CA LEU A 8 -16.53 8.24 -25.96
C LEU A 8 -16.10 6.75 -25.95
N LYS A 9 -16.96 5.85 -25.47
CA LYS A 9 -16.77 4.40 -25.64
C LYS A 9 -16.74 3.97 -27.10
N GLN A 10 -17.45 4.70 -28.00
CA GLN A 10 -17.47 4.43 -29.45
C GLN A 10 -16.15 4.83 -30.14
N HIS A 11 -15.27 5.58 -29.47
CA HIS A 11 -14.00 6.08 -29.99
C HIS A 11 -12.79 5.27 -29.49
N ASP A 12 -12.97 3.98 -29.23
CA ASP A 12 -11.91 3.03 -28.85
C ASP A 12 -11.16 3.37 -27.52
N ILE A 13 -11.76 4.19 -26.66
CA ILE A 13 -11.18 4.49 -25.34
C ILE A 13 -11.40 3.29 -24.43
N LYS A 14 -10.31 2.61 -24.09
CA LYS A 14 -10.32 1.51 -23.10
C LYS A 14 -10.74 2.04 -21.73
N THR A 15 -11.86 1.56 -21.22
CA THR A 15 -12.31 1.77 -19.83
C THR A 15 -11.99 0.56 -18.98
N ILE A 16 -12.18 0.67 -17.66
CA ILE A 16 -11.99 -0.44 -16.71
C ILE A 16 -12.90 -1.63 -17.05
N GLY A 17 -14.04 -1.37 -17.72
CA GLY A 17 -15.04 -2.38 -18.01
C GLY A 17 -16.04 -2.57 -16.86
N THR A 18 -16.87 -3.58 -16.96
CA THR A 18 -17.91 -3.87 -15.95
C THR A 18 -17.30 -4.24 -14.63
N VAL A 19 -17.56 -3.42 -13.60
CA VAL A 19 -17.18 -3.69 -12.23
C VAL A 19 -18.37 -4.35 -11.55
N THR A 20 -18.24 -5.64 -11.20
CA THR A 20 -19.27 -6.32 -10.43
C THR A 20 -19.41 -5.69 -9.06
N GLY A 21 -20.59 -5.12 -8.78
CA GLY A 21 -20.90 -4.58 -7.47
C GLY A 21 -21.14 -5.68 -6.45
N GLY A 22 -20.92 -5.35 -5.18
CA GLY A 22 -21.18 -6.25 -4.06
C GLY A 22 -20.07 -6.23 -3.02
N LEU A 23 -20.39 -6.81 -1.87
CA LEU A 23 -19.39 -7.07 -0.84
C LEU A 23 -18.56 -8.31 -1.22
N PRO A 24 -17.29 -8.37 -0.83
CA PRO A 24 -16.45 -9.53 -1.07
C PRO A 24 -17.06 -10.78 -0.43
N VAL A 25 -17.09 -11.87 -1.19
CA VAL A 25 -17.61 -13.15 -0.72
C VAL A 25 -16.53 -13.87 0.06
N PHE A 26 -16.85 -14.33 1.26
CA PHE A 26 -15.93 -15.16 2.04
C PHE A 26 -15.73 -16.50 1.35
N ASN A 27 -14.48 -16.85 1.11
CA ASN A 27 -14.10 -18.13 0.56
C ASN A 27 -12.93 -18.72 1.33
N THR A 28 -12.92 -20.03 1.48
CA THR A 28 -11.79 -20.72 2.12
C THR A 28 -10.65 -20.86 1.11
N PRO A 29 -9.41 -20.52 1.49
CA PRO A 29 -8.26 -20.75 0.63
C PRO A 29 -8.10 -22.23 0.27
N VAL A 30 -7.61 -22.50 -0.92
CA VAL A 30 -7.25 -23.86 -1.32
C VAL A 30 -5.95 -24.23 -0.59
N PHE A 31 -6.04 -25.27 0.26
CA PHE A 31 -4.90 -25.81 0.97
C PHE A 31 -4.23 -26.91 0.13
N ASP A 32 -3.36 -26.51 -0.77
CA ASP A 32 -2.48 -27.42 -1.51
C ASP A 32 -1.04 -27.28 -1.00
N LEU A 33 -0.44 -28.38 -0.57
CA LEU A 33 0.92 -28.39 -0.01
C LEU A 33 1.98 -27.96 -1.02
N GLY A 34 1.77 -28.22 -2.32
CA GLY A 34 2.66 -27.76 -3.37
C GLY A 34 2.66 -26.23 -3.47
N ILE A 35 1.47 -25.65 -3.56
CA ILE A 35 1.28 -24.21 -3.65
C ILE A 35 1.79 -23.51 -2.37
N ILE A 36 1.50 -24.07 -1.20
CA ILE A 36 1.97 -23.52 0.08
C ILE A 36 3.50 -23.47 0.12
N ARG A 37 4.17 -24.54 -0.31
CA ARG A 37 5.63 -24.63 -0.31
C ARG A 37 6.28 -23.57 -1.22
N GLU A 38 5.66 -23.29 -2.37
CA GLU A 38 6.13 -22.25 -3.29
C GLU A 38 5.88 -20.84 -2.75
N LEU A 39 4.78 -20.63 -2.02
CA LEU A 39 4.37 -19.31 -1.51
C LEU A 39 4.99 -18.93 -0.17
N VAL A 40 5.54 -19.86 0.63
CA VAL A 40 6.10 -19.56 1.96
C VAL A 40 7.16 -18.47 1.90
N VAL A 41 8.14 -18.59 1.01
CA VAL A 41 9.23 -17.61 0.92
C VAL A 41 8.74 -16.24 0.46
N PRO A 42 7.98 -16.11 -0.65
CA PRO A 42 7.38 -14.83 -1.05
C PRO A 42 6.47 -14.22 0.04
N ALA A 43 5.68 -15.03 0.73
CA ALA A 43 4.79 -14.57 1.78
C ALA A 43 5.55 -14.02 3.00
N LEU A 44 6.60 -14.72 3.45
CA LEU A 44 7.47 -14.24 4.53
C LEU A 44 8.15 -12.91 4.17
N ASN A 45 8.65 -12.80 2.95
CA ASN A 45 9.26 -11.58 2.45
C ASN A 45 8.26 -10.42 2.43
N LEU A 46 7.06 -10.66 1.91
CA LEU A 46 6.00 -9.65 1.90
C LEU A 46 5.58 -9.26 3.33
N ALA A 47 5.47 -10.22 4.23
CA ALA A 47 5.12 -9.97 5.64
C ALA A 47 6.17 -9.09 6.33
N ILE A 48 7.46 -9.40 6.16
CA ILE A 48 8.55 -8.62 6.74
C ILE A 48 8.55 -7.19 6.19
N VAL A 49 8.50 -7.03 4.88
CA VAL A 49 8.52 -5.70 4.24
C VAL A 49 7.29 -4.88 4.67
N SER A 50 6.10 -5.48 4.66
CA SER A 50 4.87 -4.83 5.08
C SER A 50 4.91 -4.39 6.54
N PHE A 51 5.40 -5.25 7.43
CA PHE A 51 5.52 -4.96 8.85
C PHE A 51 6.53 -3.84 9.12
N VAL A 52 7.72 -3.92 8.52
CA VAL A 52 8.77 -2.89 8.69
C VAL A 52 8.27 -1.54 8.18
N SER A 53 7.68 -1.48 7.00
CA SER A 53 7.11 -0.24 6.44
C SER A 53 6.04 0.35 7.36
N MET A 54 5.08 -0.47 7.79
CA MET A 54 4.04 -0.05 8.71
C MET A 54 4.61 0.47 10.03
N MET A 55 5.61 -0.22 10.61
CA MET A 55 6.22 0.17 11.88
C MET A 55 7.01 1.48 11.77
N LEU A 56 7.69 1.72 10.66
CA LEU A 56 8.38 2.99 10.43
C LEU A 56 7.38 4.16 10.41
N THR A 57 6.28 4.00 9.68
CA THR A 57 5.19 4.99 9.65
C THR A 57 4.61 5.20 11.04
N ALA A 58 4.20 4.12 11.69
CA ALA A 58 3.57 4.17 12.99
C ALA A 58 4.45 4.87 14.02
N ARG A 59 5.74 4.49 14.11
CA ARG A 59 6.70 5.13 15.04
C ARG A 59 6.94 6.61 14.70
N SER A 60 7.00 6.97 13.43
CA SER A 60 7.17 8.35 13.00
C SER A 60 6.02 9.24 13.49
N PHE A 61 4.77 8.80 13.31
CA PHE A 61 3.60 9.53 13.77
C PHE A 61 3.41 9.47 15.29
N ALA A 62 3.80 8.37 15.95
CA ALA A 62 3.80 8.27 17.40
C ALA A 62 4.76 9.27 18.03
N ALA A 63 5.98 9.35 17.53
CA ALA A 63 6.98 10.34 17.98
C ALA A 63 6.50 11.78 17.76
N LYS A 64 5.85 12.04 16.60
CA LYS A 64 5.27 13.36 16.30
C LYS A 64 4.16 13.74 17.25
N ASN A 65 3.31 12.80 17.64
CA ASN A 65 2.08 13.05 18.42
C ASN A 65 2.23 12.70 19.91
N GLY A 66 3.40 12.22 20.34
CA GLY A 66 3.72 11.98 21.77
C GLY A 66 3.03 10.77 22.38
N TYR A 67 2.86 9.67 21.62
CA TYR A 67 2.34 8.41 22.15
C TYR A 67 3.28 7.24 21.82
N ASP A 68 3.15 6.16 22.59
CA ASP A 68 3.94 4.95 22.39
C ASP A 68 3.17 3.89 21.58
N ILE A 69 3.91 3.03 20.90
CA ILE A 69 3.38 1.92 20.10
C ILE A 69 3.94 0.60 20.62
N ASP A 70 3.05 -0.35 20.77
CA ASP A 70 3.38 -1.73 21.08
C ASP A 70 3.53 -2.52 19.77
N ALA A 71 4.78 -2.86 19.42
CA ALA A 71 5.10 -3.56 18.17
C ALA A 71 4.41 -4.93 18.06
N ASP A 72 4.22 -5.64 19.17
CA ASP A 72 3.57 -6.95 19.18
C ASP A 72 2.07 -6.84 18.88
N LYS A 73 1.42 -5.81 19.42
CA LYS A 73 0.01 -5.53 19.09
C LYS A 73 -0.17 -5.15 17.63
N GLU A 74 0.70 -4.30 17.10
CA GLU A 74 0.68 -3.90 15.69
C GLU A 74 0.92 -5.09 14.77
N PHE A 75 1.88 -5.97 15.10
CA PHE A 75 2.14 -7.18 14.33
C PHE A 75 0.91 -8.11 14.30
N ARG A 76 0.28 -8.34 15.45
CA ARG A 76 -0.94 -9.16 15.54
C ARG A 76 -2.09 -8.53 14.78
N ALA A 77 -2.28 -7.22 14.90
CA ALA A 77 -3.34 -6.51 14.18
C ALA A 77 -3.15 -6.60 12.65
N LEU A 78 -1.91 -6.41 12.15
CA LEU A 78 -1.59 -6.57 10.75
C LEU A 78 -1.84 -8.01 10.28
N GLY A 79 -1.45 -9.01 11.08
CA GLY A 79 -1.70 -10.42 10.78
C GLY A 79 -3.19 -10.74 10.67
N ILE A 80 -4.00 -10.30 11.63
CA ILE A 80 -5.45 -10.50 11.61
C ILE A 80 -6.08 -9.80 10.41
N ALA A 81 -5.66 -8.57 10.10
CA ALA A 81 -6.16 -7.82 8.94
C ALA A 81 -5.84 -8.55 7.63
N ASN A 82 -4.65 -9.14 7.49
CA ASN A 82 -4.27 -9.91 6.31
C ASN A 82 -5.03 -11.24 6.20
N ILE A 83 -5.28 -11.93 7.31
CA ILE A 83 -6.14 -13.12 7.32
C ILE A 83 -7.57 -12.76 6.88
N ALA A 84 -8.14 -11.69 7.42
CA ALA A 84 -9.47 -11.23 7.04
C ALA A 84 -9.54 -10.85 5.56
N SER A 85 -8.51 -10.15 5.04
CA SER A 85 -8.39 -9.81 3.63
C SER A 85 -8.31 -11.06 2.75
N ALA A 86 -7.49 -12.05 3.11
CA ALA A 86 -7.35 -13.30 2.38
C ALA A 86 -8.66 -14.11 2.33
N LEU A 87 -9.38 -14.21 3.45
CA LEU A 87 -10.68 -14.86 3.50
C LEU A 87 -11.74 -14.13 2.67
N SER A 88 -11.59 -12.84 2.46
CA SER A 88 -12.43 -12.00 1.60
C SER A 88 -11.93 -11.94 0.17
N GLN A 89 -10.99 -12.80 -0.23
CA GLN A 89 -10.35 -12.83 -1.56
C GLN A 89 -9.66 -11.52 -1.92
N GLY A 90 -9.25 -10.76 -0.92
CA GLY A 90 -8.52 -9.51 -1.08
C GLY A 90 -7.01 -9.70 -1.21
N PHE A 91 -6.32 -8.61 -1.51
CA PHE A 91 -4.86 -8.56 -1.54
C PHE A 91 -4.27 -8.38 -0.15
N ALA A 92 -2.96 -8.62 -0.04
CA ALA A 92 -2.20 -8.29 1.16
C ALA A 92 -2.31 -6.78 1.47
N VAL A 93 -2.56 -6.46 2.74
CA VAL A 93 -2.73 -5.09 3.23
C VAL A 93 -1.60 -4.69 4.15
N SER A 94 -1.26 -3.39 4.14
CA SER A 94 -0.26 -2.79 5.02
C SER A 94 -0.63 -1.35 5.36
N GLY A 95 0.09 -0.74 6.30
CA GLY A 95 0.00 0.69 6.58
C GLY A 95 0.44 1.52 5.36
N ALA A 96 -0.11 2.72 5.22
CA ALA A 96 0.23 3.64 4.15
C ALA A 96 0.56 5.02 4.71
N ASP A 97 1.80 5.48 4.50
CA ASP A 97 2.31 6.77 4.99
C ASP A 97 1.45 7.94 4.55
N SER A 98 1.09 7.99 3.27
CA SER A 98 0.30 9.09 2.70
C SER A 98 -1.10 9.19 3.32
N ARG A 99 -1.77 8.05 3.54
CA ARG A 99 -3.09 8.03 4.18
C ARG A 99 -3.02 8.39 5.65
N THR A 100 -2.00 7.92 6.35
CA THR A 100 -1.73 8.27 7.75
C THR A 100 -1.43 9.77 7.87
N ALA A 101 -0.62 10.33 6.96
CA ALA A 101 -0.32 11.76 6.93
C ALA A 101 -1.57 12.62 6.72
N VAL A 102 -2.46 12.22 5.80
CA VAL A 102 -3.75 12.94 5.58
C VAL A 102 -4.62 12.86 6.82
N ASN A 103 -4.77 11.67 7.43
CA ASN A 103 -5.56 11.49 8.64
C ASN A 103 -5.02 12.34 9.80
N ASP A 104 -3.70 12.38 9.98
CA ASP A 104 -3.04 13.20 11.02
C ASP A 104 -3.23 14.70 10.75
N ALA A 105 -3.04 15.15 9.49
CA ALA A 105 -3.20 16.55 9.10
C ALA A 105 -4.65 17.05 9.24
N THR A 106 -5.63 16.16 9.08
CA THR A 106 -7.07 16.47 9.24
C THR A 106 -7.55 16.33 10.69
N GLY A 107 -6.66 16.00 11.62
CA GLY A 107 -6.97 15.93 13.05
C GLY A 107 -7.64 14.62 13.49
N GLY A 108 -7.52 13.56 12.70
CA GLY A 108 -8.02 12.23 13.05
C GLY A 108 -7.24 11.63 14.24
N LYS A 109 -7.94 11.40 15.35
CA LYS A 109 -7.33 10.91 16.61
C LYS A 109 -7.83 9.55 17.06
N THR A 110 -8.80 8.98 16.36
CA THR A 110 -9.45 7.73 16.77
C THR A 110 -9.56 6.75 15.62
N GLN A 111 -9.66 5.46 15.94
CA GLN A 111 -9.90 4.38 14.96
C GLN A 111 -11.26 4.47 14.26
N LEU A 112 -12.19 5.29 14.78
CA LEU A 112 -13.48 5.53 14.14
C LEU A 112 -13.34 6.08 12.72
N VAL A 113 -12.29 6.85 12.42
CA VAL A 113 -12.01 7.35 11.07
C VAL A 113 -11.88 6.18 10.09
N SER A 114 -11.14 5.14 10.45
CA SER A 114 -10.95 3.96 9.61
C SER A 114 -12.23 3.15 9.45
N ILE A 115 -13.03 3.02 10.49
CA ILE A 115 -14.32 2.31 10.46
C ILE A 115 -15.30 3.05 9.55
N ILE A 116 -15.42 4.37 9.69
CA ILE A 116 -16.27 5.19 8.83
C ILE A 116 -15.81 5.12 7.37
N ALA A 117 -14.51 5.22 7.12
CA ALA A 117 -13.95 5.08 5.78
C ALA A 117 -14.28 3.72 5.17
N ALA A 118 -14.14 2.64 5.94
CA ALA A 118 -14.49 1.29 5.50
C ALA A 118 -15.99 1.16 5.19
N ALA A 119 -16.85 1.74 6.01
CA ALA A 119 -18.29 1.76 5.78
C ALA A 119 -18.66 2.52 4.49
N ILE A 120 -18.05 3.67 4.25
CA ILE A 120 -18.26 4.45 3.02
C ILE A 120 -17.80 3.65 1.82
N ILE A 121 -16.63 3.02 1.86
CA ILE A 121 -16.11 2.17 0.78
C ILE A 121 -17.06 0.99 0.52
N ALA A 122 -17.60 0.37 1.56
CA ALA A 122 -18.56 -0.72 1.43
C ALA A 122 -19.85 -0.25 0.74
N VAL A 123 -20.37 0.91 1.10
CA VAL A 123 -21.55 1.52 0.43
C VAL A 123 -21.26 1.79 -1.04
N ILE A 124 -20.09 2.35 -1.36
CA ILE A 124 -19.67 2.60 -2.74
C ILE A 124 -19.56 1.27 -3.52
N ALA A 125 -18.96 0.25 -2.92
CA ALA A 125 -18.80 -1.06 -3.55
C ALA A 125 -20.12 -1.76 -3.84
N VAL A 126 -21.15 -1.53 -3.02
CA VAL A 126 -22.47 -2.14 -3.23
C VAL A 126 -23.34 -1.34 -4.20
N PHE A 127 -23.35 -0.02 -4.09
CA PHE A 127 -24.37 0.81 -4.78
C PHE A 127 -23.80 1.71 -5.88
N LEU A 128 -22.51 2.02 -5.88
CA LEU A 128 -21.91 3.01 -6.76
C LEU A 128 -20.81 2.44 -7.67
N THR A 129 -20.85 1.16 -7.99
CA THR A 129 -19.87 0.54 -8.92
C THR A 129 -20.15 0.89 -10.38
N ALA A 130 -21.42 1.08 -10.77
CA ALA A 130 -21.77 1.41 -12.15
C ALA A 130 -21.04 2.63 -12.73
N PRO A 131 -20.87 3.77 -12.03
CA PRO A 131 -20.06 4.88 -12.51
C PRO A 131 -18.57 4.56 -12.71
N LEU A 132 -18.03 3.54 -12.02
CA LEU A 132 -16.62 3.17 -12.11
C LEU A 132 -16.27 2.54 -13.45
N GLU A 133 -17.22 1.90 -14.12
CA GLU A 133 -16.99 1.29 -15.44
C GLU A 133 -16.57 2.30 -16.51
N PHE A 134 -16.97 3.58 -16.35
CA PHE A 134 -16.62 4.67 -17.26
C PHE A 134 -15.23 5.28 -17.02
N ILE A 135 -14.48 4.80 -16.03
CA ILE A 135 -13.13 5.30 -15.77
C ILE A 135 -12.20 4.81 -16.88
N PRO A 136 -11.52 5.73 -17.64
CA PRO A 136 -10.56 5.32 -18.64
C PRO A 136 -9.36 4.63 -17.99
N SER A 137 -8.86 3.55 -18.58
CA SER A 137 -7.65 2.87 -18.10
C SER A 137 -6.44 3.81 -18.07
N ALA A 138 -6.39 4.78 -18.99
CA ALA A 138 -5.36 5.82 -18.99
C ALA A 138 -5.38 6.69 -17.71
N ALA A 139 -6.56 6.95 -17.14
CA ALA A 139 -6.66 7.71 -15.89
C ALA A 139 -6.00 6.99 -14.71
N LEU A 140 -6.10 5.66 -14.67
CA LEU A 140 -5.39 4.86 -13.65
C LEU A 140 -3.88 4.97 -13.81
N GLY A 141 -3.38 4.95 -15.06
CA GLY A 141 -1.96 5.17 -15.35
C GLY A 141 -1.48 6.54 -14.86
N VAL A 142 -2.24 7.59 -15.11
CA VAL A 142 -1.93 8.95 -14.62
C VAL A 142 -1.91 9.00 -13.09
N VAL A 143 -2.88 8.39 -12.43
CA VAL A 143 -2.92 8.31 -10.95
C VAL A 143 -1.67 7.59 -10.42
N LEU A 144 -1.27 6.47 -11.03
CA LEU A 144 -0.06 5.75 -10.64
C LEU A 144 1.21 6.59 -10.83
N ILE A 145 1.33 7.30 -11.95
CA ILE A 145 2.48 8.19 -12.21
C ILE A 145 2.54 9.30 -11.17
N ILE A 146 1.42 9.98 -10.92
CA ILE A 146 1.35 11.05 -9.92
C ILE A 146 1.68 10.53 -8.53
N ALA A 147 1.13 9.38 -8.13
CA ALA A 147 1.43 8.75 -6.86
C ALA A 147 2.92 8.40 -6.73
N SER A 148 3.51 7.84 -7.79
CA SER A 148 4.94 7.50 -7.80
C SER A 148 5.84 8.73 -7.67
N VAL A 149 5.50 9.83 -8.35
CA VAL A 149 6.23 11.10 -8.24
C VAL A 149 6.14 11.69 -6.83
N HIS A 150 4.97 11.60 -6.18
CA HIS A 150 4.79 12.06 -4.80
C HIS A 150 5.54 11.21 -3.76
N LEU A 151 5.76 9.92 -4.05
CA LEU A 151 6.56 9.03 -3.19
C LEU A 151 8.06 9.27 -3.33
N LEU A 152 8.52 9.87 -4.44
CA LEU A 152 9.91 10.21 -4.68
C LEU A 152 10.29 11.50 -3.94
N ASP A 153 10.71 11.39 -2.68
CA ASP A 153 11.27 12.52 -1.94
C ASP A 153 12.76 12.71 -2.24
N LEU A 154 13.04 13.16 -3.46
CA LEU A 154 14.42 13.49 -3.90
C LEU A 154 15.06 14.55 -3.00
N LYS A 155 14.25 15.41 -2.38
CA LYS A 155 14.71 16.48 -1.50
C LYS A 155 15.27 15.93 -0.21
N ALA A 156 14.62 14.92 0.37
CA ALA A 156 15.10 14.20 1.56
C ALA A 156 16.42 13.48 1.26
N VAL A 157 16.53 12.81 0.12
CA VAL A 157 17.77 12.14 -0.31
C VAL A 157 18.91 13.15 -0.47
N TRP A 158 18.66 14.32 -1.06
CA TRP A 158 19.67 15.38 -1.20
C TRP A 158 20.07 16.01 0.13
N GLN A 159 19.14 16.17 1.05
CA GLN A 159 19.43 16.66 2.41
C GLN A 159 20.28 15.66 3.19
N LEU A 160 20.04 14.35 3.00
CA LEU A 160 20.83 13.29 3.60
C LEU A 160 22.30 13.39 3.20
N LYS A 161 22.61 13.69 1.94
CA LYS A 161 23.98 13.93 1.44
C LYS A 161 24.72 15.02 2.21
N ARG A 162 23.99 16.03 2.71
CA ARG A 162 24.59 17.15 3.48
C ARG A 162 24.74 16.82 4.97
N LYS A 163 23.85 16.00 5.52
CA LYS A 163 23.83 15.68 6.95
C LYS A 163 24.68 14.48 7.29
N ASP A 164 24.59 13.44 6.49
CA ASP A 164 25.28 12.17 6.69
C ASP A 164 25.60 11.52 5.34
N LYS A 165 26.88 11.60 4.95
CA LYS A 165 27.35 11.02 3.70
C LYS A 165 27.23 9.49 3.68
N GLN A 166 27.43 8.83 4.82
CA GLN A 166 27.38 7.38 4.93
C GLN A 166 25.95 6.89 4.71
N ALA A 167 24.98 7.52 5.38
CA ALA A 167 23.56 7.25 5.18
C ALA A 167 23.09 7.53 3.74
N PHE A 168 23.65 8.58 3.08
CA PHE A 168 23.36 8.86 1.68
C PHE A 168 23.87 7.76 0.74
N TYR A 169 25.10 7.27 0.93
CA TYR A 169 25.64 6.19 0.10
C TYR A 169 24.87 4.89 0.33
N LEU A 170 24.52 4.59 1.58
CA LEU A 170 23.71 3.42 1.93
C LEU A 170 22.33 3.48 1.26
N ALA A 171 21.63 4.60 1.39
CA ALA A 171 20.32 4.79 0.77
C ALA A 171 20.36 4.70 -0.77
N SER A 172 21.42 5.30 -1.37
CA SER A 172 21.61 5.25 -2.83
C SER A 172 21.93 3.84 -3.32
N ALA A 173 22.80 3.11 -2.62
CA ALA A 173 23.14 1.73 -2.91
C ALA A 173 21.92 0.81 -2.79
N THR A 174 21.14 1.00 -1.72
CA THR A 174 19.88 0.26 -1.51
C THR A 174 18.88 0.52 -2.63
N LEU A 175 18.69 1.78 -3.01
CA LEU A 175 17.79 2.15 -4.11
C LEU A 175 18.20 1.47 -5.41
N LEU A 176 19.48 1.53 -5.77
CA LEU A 176 20.00 0.90 -6.98
C LEU A 176 19.89 -0.63 -6.91
N ALA A 177 20.20 -1.23 -5.76
CA ALA A 177 20.06 -2.67 -5.56
C ALA A 177 18.60 -3.12 -5.72
N VAL A 178 17.64 -2.39 -5.13
CA VAL A 178 16.21 -2.68 -5.27
C VAL A 178 15.75 -2.58 -6.71
N LEU A 179 16.22 -1.57 -7.46
CA LEU A 179 15.84 -1.36 -8.87
C LEU A 179 16.41 -2.43 -9.81
N PHE A 180 17.65 -2.86 -9.61
CA PHE A 180 18.33 -3.77 -10.54
C PHE A 180 18.29 -5.24 -10.13
N ILE A 181 18.28 -5.54 -8.84
CA ILE A 181 18.38 -6.91 -8.30
C ILE A 181 17.04 -7.36 -7.70
N GLY A 182 16.20 -6.40 -7.30
CA GLY A 182 14.90 -6.65 -6.67
C GLY A 182 14.84 -6.23 -5.20
N VAL A 183 13.62 -6.20 -4.67
CA VAL A 183 13.35 -5.62 -3.32
C VAL A 183 14.06 -6.40 -2.21
N ILE A 184 14.01 -7.73 -2.25
CA ILE A 184 14.55 -8.59 -1.19
C ILE A 184 16.07 -8.55 -1.12
N PRO A 185 16.80 -8.79 -2.22
CA PRO A 185 18.26 -8.65 -2.22
C PRO A 185 18.70 -7.22 -1.87
N GLY A 186 17.93 -6.22 -2.31
CA GLY A 186 18.22 -4.82 -1.99
C GLY A 186 18.13 -4.50 -0.51
N ILE A 187 17.10 -5.00 0.19
CA ILE A 187 16.95 -4.82 1.63
C ILE A 187 18.01 -5.62 2.40
N THR A 188 18.29 -6.87 2.01
CA THR A 188 19.36 -7.67 2.64
C THR A 188 20.72 -6.99 2.50
N LEU A 189 21.02 -6.46 1.34
CA LEU A 189 22.25 -5.69 1.12
C LEU A 189 22.31 -4.44 2.01
N ALA A 190 21.20 -3.72 2.15
CA ALA A 190 21.11 -2.55 3.01
C ALA A 190 21.38 -2.87 4.47
N VAL A 191 20.83 -3.98 4.97
CA VAL A 191 21.06 -4.43 6.34
C VAL A 191 22.53 -4.83 6.55
N LEU A 192 23.12 -5.57 5.60
CA LEU A 192 24.53 -5.98 5.67
C LEU A 192 25.51 -4.81 5.60
N LEU A 193 25.17 -3.76 4.85
CA LEU A 193 26.01 -2.56 4.74
C LEU A 193 25.79 -1.57 5.89
N GLY A 194 24.66 -1.69 6.62
CA GLY A 194 24.32 -0.82 7.74
C GLY A 194 24.75 -1.34 9.11
N LEU A 195 25.26 -2.58 9.19
CA LEU A 195 25.86 -3.18 10.37
C LEU A 195 27.35 -2.83 10.47
#